data_fbf8f8c86afe6723812189685140c718
#
_entry.id   fbf8f8c86afe6723812189685140c718
#
_cell.length_a   1.000
_cell.length_b   1.000
_cell.length_c   1.000
_cell.angle_alpha   90.00
_cell.angle_beta   90.00
_cell.angle_gamma   90.00
#
_symmetry.space_group_name_H-M   'P 1'
#
loop_
_entity.id
_entity.type
_entity.pdbx_description
1 polymer ?
#
loop_
_entity_poly.entity_id
_entity_poly.type
_entity_poly.pdbx_seq_one_letter_code
_entity_poly.pdbx_strand_id
1 'polypeptide(L)'
;GKGETIFYLTAKTITRTVAQEAFEVLREKGMKYKVVTITAKEKLCFMDETKCDPVHCPYARGHFDRVNDAVYELWTMKSRYDRETIREQAEKWQVCPFEMCLDLSVWVDAVICDYNYVFDPTVHLKRFFGEGAGGDYIFLIDEAHNLAERGREMYSASI
;
A
#
# COMPACT_ATOMS: atom_id res chain seq x y z
N GLY A 1 7.14 -14.11 12.11
CA GLY A 1 8.48 -13.92 12.58
C GLY A 1 8.95 -12.50 12.35
N LYS A 2 10.00 -12.11 13.03
CA LYS A 2 10.60 -10.80 12.86
C LYS A 2 11.12 -10.65 11.44
N GLY A 3 10.67 -9.62 10.74
CA GLY A 3 11.12 -9.31 9.40
C GLY A 3 10.30 -9.88 8.26
N GLU A 4 9.27 -10.67 8.55
CA GLU A 4 8.36 -11.16 7.52
C GLU A 4 7.22 -10.18 7.29
N THR A 5 6.95 -9.87 6.02
CA THR A 5 5.81 -9.05 5.62
C THR A 5 4.79 -9.93 4.91
N ILE A 6 3.54 -9.83 5.33
CA ILE A 6 2.45 -10.57 4.72
C ILE A 6 1.81 -9.71 3.64
N PHE A 7 1.76 -10.20 2.41
CA PHE A 7 1.05 -9.57 1.31
C PHE A 7 -0.25 -10.33 1.04
N TYR A 8 -1.38 -9.68 1.27
CA TYR A 8 -2.68 -10.21 0.93
C TYR A 8 -3.12 -9.62 -0.41
N LEU A 9 -3.11 -10.44 -1.45
CA LEU A 9 -3.35 -10.00 -2.83
C LEU A 9 -4.80 -10.23 -3.23
N THR A 10 -5.45 -9.18 -3.70
CA THR A 10 -6.86 -9.21 -4.09
C THR A 10 -7.06 -8.62 -5.48
N ALA A 11 -8.13 -9.03 -6.14
CA ALA A 11 -8.54 -8.45 -7.43
C ALA A 11 -9.72 -7.47 -7.27
N LYS A 12 -10.45 -7.53 -6.15
CA LYS A 12 -11.70 -6.81 -5.96
C LYS A 12 -11.74 -6.06 -4.63
N THR A 13 -12.46 -4.94 -4.61
CA THR A 13 -12.66 -4.12 -3.42
C THR A 13 -13.34 -4.89 -2.29
N ILE A 14 -14.35 -5.70 -2.61
CA ILE A 14 -15.06 -6.55 -1.63
C ILE A 14 -14.10 -7.50 -0.92
N THR A 15 -13.19 -8.10 -1.67
CA THR A 15 -12.19 -9.01 -1.10
C THR A 15 -11.22 -8.28 -0.16
N ARG A 16 -10.90 -7.02 -0.47
CA ARG A 16 -10.09 -6.17 0.43
C ARG A 16 -10.79 -5.96 1.77
N THR A 17 -12.08 -5.71 1.76
CA THR A 17 -12.89 -5.57 2.99
C THR A 17 -12.85 -6.85 3.82
N VAL A 18 -13.01 -7.99 3.20
CA VAL A 18 -12.92 -9.31 3.86
C VAL A 18 -11.54 -9.51 4.48
N ALA A 19 -10.46 -9.16 3.77
CA ALA A 19 -9.11 -9.24 4.29
C ALA A 19 -8.91 -8.32 5.50
N GLN A 20 -9.41 -7.09 5.44
CA GLN A 20 -9.35 -6.14 6.56
C GLN A 20 -10.07 -6.70 7.78
N GLU A 21 -11.26 -7.26 7.61
CA GLU A 21 -12.04 -7.88 8.68
C GLU A 21 -11.31 -9.07 9.30
N ALA A 22 -10.64 -9.89 8.49
CA ALA A 22 -9.86 -11.03 8.98
C ALA A 22 -8.73 -10.56 9.91
N PHE A 23 -8.02 -9.49 9.56
CA PHE A 23 -6.98 -8.93 10.43
C PHE A 23 -7.55 -8.31 11.70
N GLU A 24 -8.76 -7.72 11.64
CA GLU A 24 -9.43 -7.21 12.83
C GLU A 24 -9.78 -8.34 13.82
N VAL A 25 -10.28 -9.46 13.31
CA VAL A 25 -10.56 -10.65 14.15
C VAL A 25 -9.29 -11.14 14.84
N LEU A 26 -8.17 -11.19 14.11
CA LEU A 26 -6.88 -11.58 14.68
C LEU A 26 -6.43 -10.60 15.77
N ARG A 27 -6.65 -9.32 15.57
CA ARG A 27 -6.32 -8.27 16.54
C ARG A 27 -7.15 -8.42 17.82
N GLU A 28 -8.45 -8.70 17.70
CA GLU A 28 -9.34 -8.96 18.84
C GLU A 28 -8.88 -10.15 19.67
N LYS A 29 -8.21 -11.12 19.02
CA LYS A 29 -7.63 -12.29 19.70
C LYS A 29 -6.24 -12.04 20.28
N GLY A 30 -5.79 -10.79 20.30
CA GLY A 30 -4.52 -10.41 20.91
C GLY A 30 -3.32 -10.35 19.96
N MET A 31 -3.50 -10.60 18.69
CA MET A 31 -2.43 -10.50 17.70
C MET A 31 -2.28 -9.05 17.25
N LYS A 32 -1.13 -8.45 17.52
CA LYS A 32 -0.86 -7.03 17.23
C LYS A 32 -0.23 -6.83 15.87
N TYR A 33 -1.01 -6.99 14.81
CA TYR A 33 -0.56 -6.72 13.44
C TYR A 33 -0.86 -5.27 13.05
N LYS A 34 0.14 -4.62 12.45
CA LYS A 34 -0.04 -3.35 11.76
C LYS A 34 -0.31 -3.65 10.29
N VAL A 35 -1.43 -3.15 9.77
CA VAL A 35 -1.93 -3.51 8.45
C VAL A 35 -2.25 -2.27 7.63
N VAL A 36 -1.67 -2.14 6.45
CA VAL A 36 -1.98 -1.09 5.48
C VAL A 36 -2.72 -1.67 4.27
N THR A 37 -3.72 -0.92 3.80
CA THR A 37 -4.39 -1.21 2.53
C THR A 37 -3.90 -0.21 1.49
N ILE A 38 -3.24 -0.68 0.44
CA ILE A 38 -2.78 0.18 -0.65
C ILE A 38 -3.96 0.46 -1.58
N THR A 39 -4.27 1.75 -1.73
CA THR A 39 -5.32 2.25 -2.61
C THR A 39 -4.68 2.86 -3.85
N ALA A 40 -5.33 2.76 -4.99
CA ALA A 40 -4.84 3.31 -6.24
C ALA A 40 -4.57 4.83 -6.10
N LYS A 41 -3.54 5.30 -6.79
CA LYS A 41 -3.09 6.68 -6.72
C LYS A 41 -4.21 7.69 -7.01
N GLU A 42 -5.03 7.42 -8.01
CA GLU A 42 -6.14 8.28 -8.41
C GLU A 42 -7.19 8.44 -7.30
N LYS A 43 -7.33 7.43 -6.47
CA LYS A 43 -8.30 7.43 -5.36
C LYS A 43 -7.75 8.09 -4.09
N LEU A 44 -6.44 8.18 -3.97
CA LEU A 44 -5.77 8.82 -2.83
C LEU A 44 -5.45 10.29 -3.10
N CYS A 45 -5.12 10.64 -4.33
CA CYS A 45 -4.70 11.98 -4.71
C CYS A 45 -5.74 13.05 -4.35
N PHE A 46 -5.28 14.17 -3.80
CA PHE A 46 -6.13 15.33 -3.47
C PHE A 46 -6.36 16.26 -4.66
N MET A 47 -5.57 16.12 -5.70
CA MET A 47 -5.62 16.98 -6.88
C MET A 47 -6.59 16.45 -7.92
N ASP A 48 -7.23 17.35 -8.65
CA ASP A 48 -8.12 16.99 -9.77
C ASP A 48 -7.34 16.31 -10.90
N GLU A 49 -6.12 16.76 -11.13
CA GLU A 49 -5.19 16.16 -12.07
C GLU A 49 -3.96 15.65 -11.34
N THR A 50 -3.56 14.42 -11.66
CA THR A 50 -2.39 13.79 -11.04
C THR A 50 -1.09 14.29 -11.70
N LYS A 51 -0.65 15.47 -11.29
CA LYS A 51 0.64 16.04 -11.69
C LYS A 51 1.57 16.01 -10.48
N CYS A 52 2.46 15.04 -10.44
CA CYS A 52 3.25 14.73 -9.25
C CYS A 52 4.59 15.45 -9.21
N ASP A 53 4.60 16.74 -9.51
CA ASP A 53 5.81 17.55 -9.45
C ASP A 53 5.64 18.73 -8.45
N PRO A 54 6.75 19.25 -7.88
CA PRO A 54 6.68 20.30 -6.85
C PRO A 54 6.11 21.63 -7.33
N VAL A 55 6.04 21.87 -8.63
CA VAL A 55 5.48 23.11 -9.20
C VAL A 55 3.96 23.06 -9.20
N HIS A 56 3.38 21.92 -9.59
CA HIS A 56 1.93 21.77 -9.77
C HIS A 56 1.22 21.17 -8.56
N CYS A 57 1.94 20.41 -7.72
CA CYS A 57 1.35 19.71 -6.57
C CYS A 57 1.93 20.23 -5.25
N PRO A 58 1.11 20.90 -4.42
CA PRO A 58 1.58 21.41 -3.12
C PRO A 58 1.95 20.25 -2.16
N TYR A 59 1.38 19.07 -2.34
CA TYR A 59 1.68 17.90 -1.53
C TYR A 59 3.01 17.24 -1.94
N ALA A 60 3.45 17.40 -3.19
CA ALA A 60 4.76 16.97 -3.64
C ALA A 60 5.86 17.93 -3.19
N ARG A 61 5.53 19.21 -3.06
CA ARG A 61 6.46 20.24 -2.63
C ARG A 61 6.81 20.06 -1.15
N GLY A 62 8.07 19.76 -0.87
CA GLY A 62 8.55 19.52 0.49
C GLY A 62 8.07 18.21 1.10
N HIS A 63 7.55 17.31 0.27
CA HIS A 63 7.07 15.99 0.73
C HIS A 63 8.14 15.25 1.53
N PHE A 64 9.37 15.18 1.02
CA PHE A 64 10.47 14.45 1.65
C PHE A 64 10.89 15.04 2.99
N ASP A 65 10.65 16.33 3.21
CA ASP A 65 10.97 16.98 4.49
C ASP A 65 9.98 16.61 5.60
N ARG A 66 8.77 16.19 5.23
CA ARG A 66 7.66 15.97 6.18
C ARG A 66 7.20 14.53 6.29
N VAL A 67 7.45 13.72 5.27
CA VAL A 67 6.85 12.37 5.19
C VAL A 67 7.32 11.44 6.30
N ASN A 68 8.56 11.52 6.71
CA ASN A 68 9.09 10.63 7.75
C ASN A 68 8.39 10.87 9.09
N ASP A 69 8.18 12.13 9.45
CA ASP A 69 7.47 12.47 10.69
C ASP A 69 5.99 12.09 10.61
N ALA A 70 5.36 12.27 9.45
CA ALA A 70 3.98 11.87 9.22
C ALA A 70 3.80 10.37 9.37
N VAL A 71 4.68 9.58 8.78
CA VAL A 71 4.67 8.11 8.87
C VAL A 71 4.91 7.67 10.31
N TYR A 72 5.90 8.23 10.97
CA TYR A 72 6.22 7.87 12.36
C TYR A 72 5.06 8.14 13.30
N GLU A 73 4.44 9.33 13.22
CA GLU A 73 3.28 9.67 14.04
C GLU A 73 2.14 8.67 13.82
N LEU A 74 1.78 8.41 12.56
CA LEU A 74 0.70 7.50 12.23
C LEU A 74 1.00 6.08 12.70
N TRP A 75 2.22 5.61 12.50
CA TRP A 75 2.65 4.27 12.90
C TRP A 75 2.56 4.06 14.41
N THR A 76 2.84 5.10 15.20
CA THR A 76 2.73 5.03 16.66
C THR A 76 1.30 5.14 17.17
N MET A 77 0.43 5.83 16.45
CA MET A 77 -0.94 6.12 16.89
C MET A 77 -1.96 5.04 16.53
N LYS A 78 -1.79 4.38 15.39
CA LYS A 78 -2.76 3.42 14.86
C LYS A 78 -2.07 2.12 14.41
N SER A 79 -2.90 1.09 14.20
CA SER A 79 -2.44 -0.21 13.71
C SER A 79 -3.14 -0.64 12.42
N ARG A 80 -4.20 0.07 12.05
CA ARG A 80 -4.94 -0.15 10.82
C ARG A 80 -4.90 1.12 9.99
N TYR A 81 -4.44 1.00 8.77
CA TYR A 81 -4.22 2.14 7.87
C TYR A 81 -4.99 1.93 6.57
N ASP A 82 -6.25 2.34 6.56
CA ASP A 82 -7.09 2.33 5.38
C ASP A 82 -6.99 3.66 4.62
N ARG A 83 -7.76 3.78 3.53
CA ARG A 83 -7.76 4.96 2.68
C ARG A 83 -8.02 6.25 3.46
N GLU A 84 -9.02 6.24 4.32
CA GLU A 84 -9.41 7.44 5.09
C GLU A 84 -8.34 7.84 6.08
N THR A 85 -7.79 6.89 6.81
CA THR A 85 -6.70 7.11 7.76
C THR A 85 -5.48 7.70 7.07
N ILE A 86 -5.11 7.18 5.92
CA ILE A 86 -3.97 7.68 5.12
C ILE A 86 -4.26 9.11 4.64
N ARG A 87 -5.45 9.37 4.12
CA ARG A 87 -5.80 10.70 3.63
C ARG A 87 -5.81 11.75 4.74
N GLU A 88 -6.38 11.45 5.88
CA GLU A 88 -6.39 12.36 7.02
C GLU A 88 -4.98 12.73 7.48
N GLN A 89 -4.11 11.75 7.60
CA GLN A 89 -2.73 12.00 8.01
C GLN A 89 -1.95 12.80 6.97
N ALA A 90 -2.12 12.47 5.70
CA ALA A 90 -1.46 13.17 4.61
C ALA A 90 -1.91 14.64 4.51
N GLU A 91 -3.20 14.91 4.71
CA GLU A 91 -3.75 16.28 4.75
C GLU A 91 -3.15 17.06 5.91
N LYS A 92 -3.11 16.47 7.09
CA LYS A 92 -2.54 17.08 8.30
C LYS A 92 -1.08 17.51 8.09
N TRP A 93 -0.29 16.70 7.45
CA TRP A 93 1.14 16.91 7.23
C TRP A 93 1.47 17.54 5.87
N GLN A 94 0.46 17.76 5.02
CA GLN A 94 0.64 18.31 3.68
C GLN A 94 1.64 17.50 2.84
N VAL A 95 1.49 16.17 2.86
CA VAL A 95 2.30 15.24 2.08
C VAL A 95 1.43 14.49 1.07
N CYS A 96 2.06 13.88 0.06
CA CYS A 96 1.34 13.05 -0.91
C CYS A 96 0.81 11.78 -0.22
N PRO A 97 -0.51 11.54 -0.22
CA PRO A 97 -1.07 10.37 0.46
C PRO A 97 -0.63 9.05 -0.14
N PHE A 98 -0.45 8.98 -1.45
CA PHE A 98 -0.01 7.75 -2.11
C PHE A 98 1.43 7.40 -1.74
N GLU A 99 2.35 8.35 -1.85
CA GLU A 99 3.76 8.13 -1.49
C GLU A 99 3.92 7.85 0.01
N MET A 100 3.16 8.54 0.86
CA MET A 100 3.15 8.26 2.30
C MET A 100 2.67 6.84 2.59
N CYS A 101 1.64 6.38 1.89
CA CYS A 101 1.12 5.02 2.01
C CYS A 101 2.20 3.98 1.65
N LEU A 102 2.94 4.20 0.57
CA LEU A 102 4.02 3.31 0.15
C LEU A 102 5.17 3.30 1.17
N ASP A 103 5.54 4.45 1.71
CA ASP A 103 6.57 4.53 2.75
C ASP A 103 6.13 3.81 4.02
N LEU A 104 4.90 4.00 4.45
CA LEU A 104 4.33 3.32 5.61
C LEU A 104 4.31 1.81 5.43
N SER A 105 4.06 1.33 4.21
CA SER A 105 3.96 -0.11 3.92
C SER A 105 5.23 -0.89 4.25
N VAL A 106 6.37 -0.23 4.26
CA VAL A 106 7.67 -0.85 4.63
C VAL A 106 7.75 -1.14 6.14
N TRP A 107 6.97 -0.44 6.95
CA TRP A 107 7.02 -0.49 8.42
C TRP A 107 5.91 -1.31 9.05
N VAL A 108 5.02 -1.89 8.26
CA VAL A 108 3.87 -2.65 8.75
C VAL A 108 4.10 -4.16 8.63
N ASP A 109 3.26 -4.94 9.29
CA ASP A 109 3.35 -6.40 9.28
C ASP A 109 2.61 -7.02 8.10
N ALA A 110 1.57 -6.35 7.61
CA ALA A 110 0.76 -6.87 6.50
C ALA A 110 0.36 -5.75 5.55
N VAL A 111 0.34 -6.08 4.26
CA VAL A 111 -0.05 -5.18 3.18
C VAL A 111 -1.18 -5.84 2.39
N ILE A 112 -2.32 -5.17 2.31
CA ILE A 112 -3.45 -5.61 1.47
C ILE A 112 -3.40 -4.77 0.19
N CYS A 113 -3.29 -5.42 -0.96
CA CYS A 113 -3.17 -4.71 -2.23
C CYS A 113 -3.68 -5.54 -3.40
N ASP A 114 -3.83 -4.90 -4.55
CA ASP A 114 -4.16 -5.57 -5.81
C ASP A 114 -2.95 -6.40 -6.30
N TYR A 115 -3.20 -7.45 -7.07
CA TYR A 115 -2.17 -8.29 -7.68
C TYR A 115 -1.13 -7.47 -8.46
N ASN A 116 -1.54 -6.35 -9.06
CA ASN A 116 -0.67 -5.52 -9.89
C ASN A 116 0.54 -4.99 -9.13
N TYR A 117 0.40 -4.73 -7.83
CA TYR A 117 1.49 -4.21 -7.02
C TYR A 117 2.62 -5.22 -6.78
N VAL A 118 2.39 -6.48 -7.08
CA VAL A 118 3.41 -7.53 -6.94
C VAL A 118 3.85 -8.07 -8.29
N PHE A 119 2.91 -8.35 -9.17
CA PHE A 119 3.16 -9.10 -10.41
C PHE A 119 3.30 -8.25 -11.67
N ASP A 120 2.71 -7.03 -11.71
CA ASP A 120 2.83 -6.19 -12.89
C ASP A 120 4.22 -5.55 -12.94
N PRO A 121 4.99 -5.77 -14.01
CA PRO A 121 6.34 -5.24 -14.11
C PRO A 121 6.41 -3.71 -14.17
N THR A 122 5.29 -3.04 -14.50
CA THR A 122 5.25 -1.57 -14.59
C THR A 122 4.84 -0.89 -13.30
N VAL A 123 4.08 -1.56 -12.43
CA VAL A 123 3.53 -0.96 -11.21
C VAL A 123 3.96 -1.65 -9.90
N HIS A 124 4.75 -2.71 -9.96
CA HIS A 124 5.16 -3.44 -8.76
C HIS A 124 5.84 -2.54 -7.73
N LEU A 125 5.72 -2.90 -6.47
CA LEU A 125 6.26 -2.12 -5.35
C LEU A 125 7.79 -2.23 -5.30
N LYS A 126 8.47 -1.26 -5.88
CA LYS A 126 9.94 -1.22 -5.96
C LYS A 126 10.62 -1.19 -4.59
N ARG A 127 9.95 -0.68 -3.57
CA ARG A 127 10.46 -0.68 -2.20
C ARG A 127 10.70 -2.09 -1.65
N PHE A 128 9.94 -3.08 -2.15
CA PHE A 128 10.04 -4.47 -1.74
C PHE A 128 10.72 -5.36 -2.77
N PHE A 129 10.40 -5.15 -4.04
CA PHE A 129 10.75 -6.06 -5.14
C PHE A 129 11.70 -5.44 -6.16
N GLY A 130 12.14 -4.22 -5.92
CA GLY A 130 13.10 -3.56 -6.78
C GLY A 130 14.49 -4.15 -6.63
N GLU A 131 15.37 -3.79 -7.56
CA GLU A 131 16.75 -4.23 -7.55
C GLU A 131 17.46 -3.78 -6.26
N GLY A 132 18.12 -4.70 -5.59
CA GLY A 132 18.75 -4.46 -4.30
C GLY A 132 17.83 -4.53 -3.09
N ALA A 133 16.52 -4.64 -3.30
CA ALA A 133 15.57 -4.87 -2.21
C ALA A 133 15.61 -6.34 -1.77
N GLY A 134 15.49 -6.57 -0.48
CA GLY A 134 15.47 -7.92 0.08
C GLY A 134 14.56 -8.00 1.29
N GLY A 135 14.04 -9.19 1.57
CA GLY A 135 13.20 -9.42 2.73
C GLY A 135 12.44 -10.73 2.62
N ASP A 136 11.89 -11.16 3.72
CA ASP A 136 11.06 -12.36 3.78
C ASP A 136 9.59 -11.95 3.62
N TYR A 137 8.92 -12.53 2.63
CA TYR A 137 7.52 -12.23 2.31
C TYR A 137 6.68 -13.49 2.32
N ILE A 138 5.45 -13.35 2.82
CA ILE A 138 4.42 -14.38 2.75
C ILE A 138 3.29 -13.81 1.90
N PHE A 139 2.92 -14.53 0.84
CA PHE A 139 1.86 -14.12 -0.06
C PHE A 139 0.59 -14.94 0.19
N LEU A 140 -0.49 -14.24 0.50
CA LEU A 140 -1.83 -14.81 0.58
C LEU A 140 -2.59 -14.33 -0.64
N ILE A 141 -2.90 -15.23 -1.55
CA ILE A 141 -3.49 -14.88 -2.84
C ILE A 141 -4.96 -15.32 -2.85
N ASP A 142 -5.84 -14.33 -2.95
CA ASP A 142 -7.27 -14.60 -3.05
C ASP A 142 -7.67 -14.72 -4.52
N GLU A 143 -8.59 -15.64 -4.81
CA GLU A 143 -9.03 -15.94 -6.17
C GLU A 143 -7.87 -16.27 -7.11
N ALA A 144 -6.96 -17.16 -6.68
CA ALA A 144 -5.74 -17.52 -7.40
C ALA A 144 -6.00 -18.03 -8.83
N HIS A 145 -7.20 -18.55 -9.12
CA HIS A 145 -7.60 -18.98 -10.45
C HIS A 145 -7.60 -17.84 -11.49
N ASN A 146 -7.72 -16.58 -11.05
CA ASN A 146 -7.68 -15.41 -11.91
C ASN A 146 -6.25 -14.95 -12.23
N LEU A 147 -5.26 -15.46 -11.53
CA LEU A 147 -3.88 -14.97 -11.61
C LEU A 147 -3.25 -15.21 -12.98
N ALA A 148 -3.49 -16.38 -13.57
CA ALA A 148 -2.95 -16.74 -14.90
C ALA A 148 -3.52 -15.83 -15.99
N GLU A 149 -4.80 -15.49 -15.93
CA GLU A 149 -5.44 -14.60 -16.87
C GLU A 149 -4.93 -13.16 -16.73
N ARG A 150 -4.83 -12.65 -15.51
CA ARG A 150 -4.25 -11.34 -15.23
C ARG A 150 -2.80 -11.24 -15.68
N GLY A 151 -2.03 -12.29 -15.46
CA GLY A 151 -0.65 -12.38 -15.93
C GLY A 151 -0.55 -12.28 -17.45
N ARG A 152 -1.46 -12.94 -18.18
CA ARG A 152 -1.52 -12.86 -19.64
C ARG A 152 -1.85 -11.43 -20.10
N GLU A 153 -2.79 -10.76 -19.47
CA GLU A 153 -3.14 -9.37 -19.79
C GLU A 153 -1.95 -8.42 -19.57
N MET A 154 -1.27 -8.55 -18.44
CA MET A 154 -0.13 -7.69 -18.08
C MET A 154 1.04 -7.84 -19.03
N TYR A 155 1.39 -9.07 -19.41
CA TYR A 155 2.57 -9.34 -20.22
C TYR A 155 2.27 -9.32 -21.73
N SER A 156 1.04 -9.53 -22.15
CA SER A 156 0.65 -9.41 -23.56
C SER A 156 0.71 -7.97 -24.05
N ALA A 157 0.42 -7.00 -23.19
CA ALA A 157 0.47 -5.58 -23.53
C ALA A 157 1.89 -5.06 -23.78
N SER A 158 2.92 -5.80 -23.40
CA SER A 158 4.32 -5.41 -23.58
C SER A 158 4.96 -5.92 -24.87
N ILE A 159 4.18 -6.61 -25.68
CA ILE A 159 4.60 -7.06 -27.02
C ILE A 159 4.15 -6.01 -28.04
#